data_df27e3f07f50d083c8e523c933a5ac5e
#
_entry.id   df27e3f07f50d083c8e523c933a5ac5e
#
_cell.length_a   1.000
_cell.length_b   1.000
_cell.length_c   1.000
_cell.angle_alpha   90.00
_cell.angle_beta   90.00
_cell.angle_gamma   90.00
#
_symmetry.space_group_name_H-M   'P 1'
#
loop_
_entity.id
_entity.type
_entity.pdbx_description
1 polymer ?
#
loop_
_entity_poly.entity_id
_entity_poly.type
_entity_poly.pdbx_seq_one_letter_code
_entity_poly.pdbx_strand_id
1 'polypeptide(L)'
;RDFTPREEKTGDVKQSIAERAREMADKGMRDNPYRNLTREESDRRAAAGEPFAIRLKVPETGKTSFEDKVYGLQERDYKDIEDLVLLRSDGHPLYNLAVVCDDIEMGITHVIRGQDHLTNTHKQILIYQALGAKVPEFAHLPLILAPNKGKLSKRKHGEIVSLTTYRDAGFLPEAFRNFLALLGWSAGEEREIYSMEELIEKFTLEGIHRSNAIVNFREGDPKHWTDDKAIWMNAEYIRTMPIADLLPYVKAELKSAKLWREEYAESEREWFEHTIDIIRARFFTLKDFSSQGRAYFSEDYDFDPAAIEKNLKKFP
;
A
#
# COMPACT_ATOMS: atom_id res chain seq x y z
N ARG A 1 8.18 -22.85 -27.18
CA ARG A 1 6.98 -23.48 -26.60
C ARG A 1 7.38 -24.58 -25.63
N ASP A 2 6.66 -24.70 -24.53
CA ASP A 2 6.80 -25.74 -23.52
C ASP A 2 5.57 -26.66 -23.58
N PHE A 3 5.77 -27.91 -24.00
CA PHE A 3 4.74 -28.93 -24.17
C PHE A 3 4.61 -29.85 -22.94
N THR A 4 5.18 -29.46 -21.77
CA THR A 4 5.01 -30.23 -20.53
C THR A 4 3.54 -30.38 -20.20
N PRO A 5 3.01 -31.61 -20.05
CA PRO A 5 1.61 -31.83 -19.71
C PRO A 5 1.29 -31.10 -18.38
N ARG A 6 0.11 -30.50 -18.33
CA ARG A 6 -0.38 -29.92 -17.08
C ARG A 6 -0.79 -31.07 -16.18
N GLU A 7 -0.11 -31.25 -15.07
CA GLU A 7 -0.59 -32.18 -14.01
C GLU A 7 -1.97 -31.73 -13.57
N GLU A 8 -2.99 -32.56 -13.85
CA GLU A 8 -4.31 -32.39 -13.26
C GLU A 8 -4.16 -32.59 -11.75
N LYS A 9 -4.49 -31.54 -11.00
CA LYS A 9 -4.47 -31.60 -9.53
C LYS A 9 -5.59 -32.49 -9.01
N THR A 10 -5.34 -33.77 -8.95
CA THR A 10 -6.12 -34.71 -8.14
C THR A 10 -5.48 -34.75 -6.76
N GLY A 11 -6.08 -34.09 -5.78
CA GLY A 11 -5.71 -34.21 -4.38
C GLY A 11 -5.17 -32.95 -3.71
N ASP A 12 -5.65 -32.74 -2.53
CA ASP A 12 -5.35 -31.80 -1.43
C ASP A 12 -4.54 -30.50 -1.72
N VAL A 13 -5.24 -29.40 -1.69
CA VAL A 13 -4.80 -28.02 -1.97
C VAL A 13 -3.93 -27.42 -0.85
N LYS A 14 -3.22 -28.18 -0.05
CA LYS A 14 -2.47 -27.68 1.12
C LYS A 14 -0.94 -27.69 1.00
N GLN A 15 -0.36 -27.86 -0.17
CA GLN A 15 1.08 -27.58 -0.30
C GLN A 15 1.32 -26.08 -0.17
N SER A 16 2.15 -25.69 0.79
CA SER A 16 2.50 -24.31 1.03
C SER A 16 3.25 -23.72 -0.19
N ILE A 17 3.09 -22.43 -0.45
CA ILE A 17 3.84 -21.70 -1.49
C ILE A 17 5.35 -21.92 -1.34
N ALA A 18 5.82 -22.10 -0.09
CA ALA A 18 7.22 -22.37 0.24
C ALA A 18 7.70 -23.78 -0.19
N GLU A 19 6.84 -24.81 -0.10
CA GLU A 19 7.17 -26.16 -0.57
C GLU A 19 7.24 -26.21 -2.09
N ARG A 20 6.33 -25.53 -2.78
CA ARG A 20 6.38 -25.39 -4.24
C ARG A 20 7.62 -24.62 -4.73
N ALA A 21 8.01 -23.57 -3.99
CA ALA A 21 9.23 -22.81 -4.29
C ALA A 21 10.48 -23.67 -4.10
N ARG A 22 10.51 -24.57 -3.11
CA ARG A 22 11.60 -25.52 -2.89
C ARG A 22 11.65 -26.60 -3.96
N GLU A 23 10.51 -27.18 -4.34
CA GLU A 23 10.44 -28.16 -5.45
C GLU A 23 10.85 -27.55 -6.78
N MET A 24 10.53 -26.26 -7.03
CA MET A 24 10.99 -25.54 -8.22
C MET A 24 12.49 -25.21 -8.17
N ALA A 25 13.04 -24.97 -6.99
CA ALA A 25 14.48 -24.76 -6.81
C ALA A 25 15.29 -26.06 -6.99
N ASP A 26 14.76 -27.22 -6.57
CA ASP A 26 15.38 -28.53 -6.73
C ASP A 26 15.35 -29.03 -8.20
N LYS A 27 14.38 -28.58 -9.00
CA LYS A 27 14.26 -28.92 -10.44
C LYS A 27 15.00 -27.95 -11.34
N GLY A 28 16.21 -27.56 -11.09
CA GLY A 28 17.01 -26.63 -11.89
C GLY A 28 16.21 -25.59 -12.70
N MET A 29 16.50 -24.31 -12.57
CA MET A 29 15.72 -23.18 -13.13
C MET A 29 15.42 -23.24 -14.63
N ARG A 30 16.07 -24.18 -15.36
CA ARG A 30 16.00 -24.33 -16.83
C ARG A 30 15.88 -25.77 -17.30
N ASP A 31 15.51 -26.67 -16.38
CA ASP A 31 15.33 -28.10 -16.70
C ASP A 31 13.98 -28.31 -17.38
N ASN A 32 13.91 -27.85 -18.64
CA ASN A 32 12.76 -28.05 -19.51
C ASN A 32 13.23 -28.82 -20.77
N PRO A 33 12.76 -30.05 -21.00
CA PRO A 33 13.17 -30.86 -22.15
C PRO A 33 12.84 -30.22 -23.49
N TYR A 34 11.86 -29.30 -23.51
CA TYR A 34 11.43 -28.60 -24.72
C TYR A 34 12.18 -27.29 -24.98
N ARG A 35 13.09 -26.89 -24.10
CA ARG A 35 13.83 -25.61 -24.18
C ARG A 35 14.61 -25.46 -25.48
N ASN A 36 15.13 -26.57 -26.00
CA ASN A 36 16.00 -26.60 -27.16
C ASN A 36 15.35 -27.24 -28.42
N LEU A 37 14.00 -27.32 -28.44
CA LEU A 37 13.30 -27.72 -29.68
C LEU A 37 13.65 -26.78 -30.82
N THR A 38 13.81 -27.34 -32.03
CA THR A 38 13.89 -26.52 -33.23
C THR A 38 12.54 -25.83 -33.47
N ARG A 39 12.58 -24.74 -34.24
CA ARG A 39 11.35 -24.01 -34.59
C ARG A 39 10.38 -24.92 -35.38
N GLU A 40 10.88 -25.70 -36.33
CA GLU A 40 10.12 -26.62 -37.15
C GLU A 40 9.40 -27.67 -36.28
N GLU A 41 10.10 -28.29 -35.35
CA GLU A 41 9.51 -29.28 -34.45
C GLU A 41 8.47 -28.66 -33.52
N SER A 42 8.77 -27.46 -32.97
CA SER A 42 7.84 -26.71 -32.13
C SER A 42 6.56 -26.32 -32.89
N ASP A 43 6.70 -25.89 -34.15
CA ASP A 43 5.56 -25.51 -34.98
C ASP A 43 4.75 -26.76 -35.42
N ARG A 44 5.41 -27.88 -35.71
CA ARG A 44 4.77 -29.16 -36.05
C ARG A 44 3.88 -29.64 -34.88
N ARG A 45 4.38 -29.63 -33.64
CA ARG A 45 3.62 -30.04 -32.45
C ARG A 45 2.43 -29.12 -32.19
N ALA A 46 2.63 -27.82 -32.29
CA ALA A 46 1.55 -26.84 -32.11
C ALA A 46 0.46 -27.05 -33.21
N ALA A 47 0.84 -27.29 -34.47
CA ALA A 47 -0.09 -27.57 -35.56
C ALA A 47 -0.85 -28.90 -35.36
N ALA A 48 -0.24 -29.87 -34.68
CA ALA A 48 -0.89 -31.13 -34.27
C ALA A 48 -1.89 -30.96 -33.11
N GLY A 49 -2.04 -29.74 -32.55
CA GLY A 49 -2.97 -29.45 -31.47
C GLY A 49 -2.45 -29.81 -30.08
N GLU A 50 -1.14 -30.10 -29.93
CA GLU A 50 -0.57 -30.33 -28.60
C GLU A 50 -0.68 -29.06 -27.77
N PRO A 51 -1.23 -29.11 -26.53
CA PRO A 51 -1.31 -27.95 -25.67
C PRO A 51 0.10 -27.54 -25.22
N PHE A 52 0.39 -26.25 -25.26
CA PHE A 52 1.69 -25.70 -24.84
C PHE A 52 1.58 -24.39 -24.11
N ALA A 53 2.54 -24.14 -23.20
CA ALA A 53 2.78 -22.82 -22.61
C ALA A 53 3.87 -22.08 -23.39
N ILE A 54 3.88 -20.77 -23.36
CA ILE A 54 4.99 -19.95 -23.89
C ILE A 54 5.89 -19.53 -22.75
N ARG A 55 7.18 -19.84 -22.86
CA ARG A 55 8.21 -19.39 -21.93
C ARG A 55 9.16 -18.38 -22.57
N LEU A 56 9.65 -17.47 -21.77
CA LEU A 56 10.81 -16.66 -22.15
C LEU A 56 12.05 -17.56 -22.08
N LYS A 57 12.81 -17.61 -23.15
CA LYS A 57 14.12 -18.29 -23.17
C LYS A 57 15.18 -17.30 -22.73
N VAL A 58 15.57 -17.35 -21.45
CA VAL A 58 16.60 -16.49 -20.90
C VAL A 58 17.97 -16.89 -21.47
N PRO A 59 18.84 -15.94 -21.89
CA PRO A 59 20.19 -16.27 -22.34
C PRO A 59 20.99 -17.04 -21.30
N GLU A 60 21.95 -17.88 -21.72
CA GLU A 60 22.72 -18.74 -20.80
C GLU A 60 23.80 -17.95 -20.06
N THR A 61 24.36 -16.93 -20.70
CA THR A 61 25.44 -16.12 -20.16
C THR A 61 25.11 -14.64 -20.25
N GLY A 62 25.66 -13.85 -19.35
CA GLY A 62 25.42 -12.41 -19.23
C GLY A 62 24.56 -12.06 -18.03
N LYS A 63 24.12 -10.82 -17.97
CA LYS A 63 23.32 -10.27 -16.86
C LYS A 63 22.31 -9.26 -17.35
N THR A 64 21.25 -9.06 -16.57
CA THR A 64 20.39 -7.87 -16.63
C THR A 64 21.00 -6.79 -15.74
N SER A 65 20.85 -5.54 -16.13
CA SER A 65 21.29 -4.38 -15.35
C SER A 65 20.30 -3.23 -15.55
N PHE A 66 19.98 -2.51 -14.48
CA PHE A 66 19.21 -1.27 -14.54
C PHE A 66 19.56 -0.36 -13.35
N GLU A 67 19.36 0.93 -13.53
CA GLU A 67 19.53 1.93 -12.49
C GLU A 67 18.18 2.17 -11.79
N ASP A 68 18.07 1.75 -10.53
CA ASP A 68 16.90 2.06 -9.71
C ASP A 68 17.08 3.43 -9.04
N LYS A 69 16.09 4.31 -9.14
CA LYS A 69 16.20 5.68 -8.61
C LYS A 69 16.41 5.75 -7.10
N VAL A 70 16.05 4.69 -6.37
CA VAL A 70 16.20 4.61 -4.90
C VAL A 70 17.39 3.73 -4.52
N TYR A 71 17.46 2.53 -5.09
CA TYR A 71 18.47 1.52 -4.70
C TYR A 71 19.75 1.55 -5.53
N GLY A 72 19.81 2.39 -6.60
CA GLY A 72 20.96 2.49 -7.49
C GLY A 72 21.10 1.28 -8.41
N LEU A 73 22.32 1.01 -8.87
CA LEU A 73 22.58 -0.06 -9.83
C LEU A 73 22.16 -1.43 -9.32
N GLN A 74 21.26 -2.07 -10.05
CA GLN A 74 20.79 -3.43 -9.79
C GLN A 74 21.25 -4.35 -10.90
N GLU A 75 21.91 -5.45 -10.54
CA GLU A 75 22.42 -6.42 -11.49
C GLU A 75 21.99 -7.84 -11.07
N ARG A 76 21.72 -8.70 -12.07
CA ARG A 76 21.43 -10.12 -11.84
C ARG A 76 21.92 -10.95 -12.99
N ASP A 77 22.68 -11.99 -12.71
CA ASP A 77 23.14 -12.93 -13.72
C ASP A 77 21.98 -13.68 -14.33
N TYR A 78 22.02 -13.92 -15.64
CA TYR A 78 21.00 -14.71 -16.33
C TYR A 78 20.85 -16.11 -15.78
N LYS A 79 21.91 -16.72 -15.31
CA LYS A 79 21.88 -18.05 -14.67
C LYS A 79 20.95 -18.13 -13.46
N ASP A 80 20.71 -16.97 -12.78
CA ASP A 80 19.86 -16.84 -11.59
C ASP A 80 18.42 -16.40 -11.95
N ILE A 81 18.06 -16.41 -13.26
CA ILE A 81 16.74 -16.10 -13.76
C ILE A 81 16.17 -17.33 -14.49
N GLU A 82 15.01 -17.75 -14.09
CA GLU A 82 14.27 -18.86 -14.68
C GLU A 82 13.74 -18.54 -16.09
N ASP A 83 13.54 -19.55 -16.92
CA ASP A 83 12.76 -19.44 -18.13
C ASP A 83 11.27 -19.32 -17.75
N LEU A 84 10.84 -18.10 -17.40
CA LEU A 84 9.50 -17.88 -16.86
C LEU A 84 8.39 -18.13 -17.89
N VAL A 85 7.27 -18.66 -17.43
CA VAL A 85 6.07 -18.80 -18.25
C VAL A 85 5.49 -17.40 -18.49
N LEU A 86 5.28 -17.07 -19.77
CA LEU A 86 4.65 -15.82 -20.22
C LEU A 86 3.15 -16.02 -20.48
N LEU A 87 2.80 -17.09 -21.24
CA LEU A 87 1.42 -17.48 -21.53
C LEU A 87 1.21 -18.92 -21.08
N ARG A 88 0.09 -19.16 -20.44
CA ARG A 88 -0.37 -20.50 -20.08
C ARG A 88 -0.92 -21.22 -21.31
N SER A 89 -1.08 -22.56 -21.23
CA SER A 89 -1.65 -23.36 -22.30
C SER A 89 -3.10 -23.02 -22.65
N ASP A 90 -3.82 -22.33 -21.76
CA ASP A 90 -5.16 -21.81 -21.99
C ASP A 90 -5.17 -20.39 -22.61
N GLY A 91 -3.99 -19.88 -22.99
CA GLY A 91 -3.83 -18.55 -23.60
C GLY A 91 -3.80 -17.37 -22.62
N HIS A 92 -3.97 -17.60 -21.30
CA HIS A 92 -3.93 -16.51 -20.34
C HIS A 92 -2.49 -16.05 -20.08
N PRO A 93 -2.21 -14.73 -20.16
CA PRO A 93 -0.91 -14.17 -19.79
C PRO A 93 -0.68 -14.25 -18.28
N LEU A 94 0.58 -14.46 -17.89
CA LEU A 94 0.99 -14.33 -16.52
C LEU A 94 1.44 -12.89 -16.20
N TYR A 95 1.47 -12.56 -14.93
CA TYR A 95 1.69 -11.22 -14.39
C TYR A 95 2.82 -10.44 -15.10
N ASN A 96 4.01 -11.04 -15.21
CA ASN A 96 5.16 -10.33 -15.78
C ASN A 96 5.00 -9.95 -17.25
N LEU A 97 4.29 -10.78 -18.07
CA LEU A 97 3.98 -10.42 -19.44
C LEU A 97 2.87 -9.39 -19.50
N ALA A 98 1.78 -9.61 -18.75
CA ALA A 98 0.63 -8.73 -18.76
C ALA A 98 1.01 -7.29 -18.40
N VAL A 99 1.74 -7.11 -17.28
CA VAL A 99 2.13 -5.76 -16.82
C VAL A 99 3.07 -5.07 -17.83
N VAL A 100 4.00 -5.79 -18.46
CA VAL A 100 4.88 -5.20 -19.48
C VAL A 100 4.10 -4.77 -20.73
N CYS A 101 3.13 -5.58 -21.16
CA CYS A 101 2.28 -5.21 -22.32
C CYS A 101 1.43 -3.99 -21.99
N ASP A 102 0.81 -3.95 -20.81
CA ASP A 102 0.01 -2.80 -20.35
C ASP A 102 0.87 -1.53 -20.25
N ASP A 103 2.06 -1.61 -19.66
CA ASP A 103 2.99 -0.49 -19.52
C ASP A 103 3.42 0.06 -20.88
N ILE A 104 3.67 -0.83 -21.88
CA ILE A 104 4.04 -0.44 -23.25
C ILE A 104 2.84 0.27 -23.92
N GLU A 105 1.65 -0.32 -23.86
CA GLU A 105 0.45 0.21 -24.50
C GLU A 105 0.03 1.56 -23.90
N MET A 106 0.14 1.70 -22.58
CA MET A 106 -0.16 2.93 -21.85
C MET A 106 0.96 3.99 -21.92
N GLY A 107 2.12 3.66 -22.49
CA GLY A 107 3.26 4.58 -22.59
C GLY A 107 3.86 4.96 -21.23
N ILE A 108 3.88 4.02 -20.28
CA ILE A 108 4.43 4.25 -18.94
C ILE A 108 5.92 4.59 -19.02
N THR A 109 6.29 5.70 -18.42
CA THR A 109 7.68 6.20 -18.41
C THR A 109 8.42 5.84 -17.14
N HIS A 110 7.71 5.74 -16.02
CA HIS A 110 8.26 5.45 -14.68
C HIS A 110 7.39 4.41 -13.98
N VAL A 111 8.02 3.39 -13.42
CA VAL A 111 7.39 2.35 -12.59
C VAL A 111 7.84 2.56 -11.14
N ILE A 112 6.94 3.10 -10.31
CA ILE A 112 7.18 3.35 -8.88
C ILE A 112 6.37 2.35 -8.08
N ARG A 113 7.03 1.46 -7.32
CA ARG A 113 6.36 0.35 -6.62
C ARG A 113 7.17 -0.19 -5.44
N GLY A 114 6.63 -1.09 -4.65
CA GLY A 114 7.33 -1.71 -3.53
C GLY A 114 8.57 -2.53 -3.94
N GLN A 115 9.60 -2.51 -3.11
CA GLN A 115 10.88 -3.22 -3.35
C GLN A 115 10.75 -4.76 -3.43
N ASP A 116 9.64 -5.33 -3.00
CA ASP A 116 9.34 -6.75 -3.17
C ASP A 116 9.23 -7.16 -4.64
N HIS A 117 9.11 -6.20 -5.56
CA HIS A 117 9.12 -6.40 -7.00
C HIS A 117 10.49 -6.21 -7.67
N LEU A 118 11.57 -5.90 -6.94
CA LEU A 118 12.92 -5.74 -7.51
C LEU A 118 13.35 -6.95 -8.36
N THR A 119 13.11 -8.16 -7.86
CA THR A 119 13.44 -9.38 -8.62
C THR A 119 12.59 -9.57 -9.88
N ASN A 120 11.35 -9.06 -9.88
CA ASN A 120 10.48 -9.09 -11.05
C ASN A 120 10.97 -8.13 -12.14
N THR A 121 11.59 -7.01 -11.76
CA THR A 121 12.10 -6.02 -12.72
C THR A 121 13.11 -6.64 -13.67
N HIS A 122 14.04 -7.46 -13.19
CA HIS A 122 14.98 -8.17 -14.05
C HIS A 122 14.28 -9.04 -15.10
N LYS A 123 13.20 -9.73 -14.71
CA LYS A 123 12.39 -10.57 -15.61
C LYS A 123 11.64 -9.73 -16.63
N GLN A 124 11.08 -8.61 -16.19
CA GLN A 124 10.32 -7.68 -17.04
C GLN A 124 11.21 -6.97 -18.05
N ILE A 125 12.43 -6.59 -17.68
CA ILE A 125 13.42 -6.01 -18.60
C ILE A 125 13.68 -6.98 -19.78
N LEU A 126 13.84 -8.27 -19.49
CA LEU A 126 14.00 -9.28 -20.55
C LEU A 126 12.78 -9.38 -21.47
N ILE A 127 11.58 -9.17 -20.95
CA ILE A 127 10.34 -9.15 -21.76
C ILE A 127 10.30 -7.88 -22.62
N TYR A 128 10.59 -6.69 -22.05
CA TYR A 128 10.71 -5.44 -22.83
C TYR A 128 11.69 -5.60 -24.00
N GLN A 129 12.87 -6.16 -23.73
CA GLN A 129 13.89 -6.42 -24.75
C GLN A 129 13.41 -7.40 -25.81
N ALA A 130 12.74 -8.48 -25.42
CA ALA A 130 12.20 -9.48 -26.36
C ALA A 130 11.10 -8.91 -27.25
N LEU A 131 10.35 -7.92 -26.76
CA LEU A 131 9.31 -7.20 -27.51
C LEU A 131 9.86 -6.01 -28.31
N GLY A 132 11.17 -5.69 -28.18
CA GLY A 132 11.78 -4.54 -28.82
C GLY A 132 11.27 -3.20 -28.32
N ALA A 133 10.75 -3.17 -27.10
CA ALA A 133 10.16 -1.98 -26.49
C ALA A 133 11.15 -1.23 -25.59
N LYS A 134 10.89 0.07 -25.39
CA LYS A 134 11.67 0.90 -24.49
C LYS A 134 11.40 0.49 -23.04
N VAL A 135 12.45 0.26 -22.25
CA VAL A 135 12.37 -0.02 -20.83
C VAL A 135 12.08 1.29 -20.08
N PRO A 136 11.07 1.33 -19.17
CA PRO A 136 10.80 2.50 -18.33
C PRO A 136 11.88 2.69 -17.26
N GLU A 137 11.84 3.84 -16.59
CA GLU A 137 12.62 4.05 -15.38
C GLU A 137 11.96 3.39 -14.18
N PHE A 138 12.77 2.89 -13.22
CA PHE A 138 12.27 2.22 -12.04
C PHE A 138 12.65 2.95 -10.76
N ALA A 139 11.71 3.00 -9.82
CA ALA A 139 11.94 3.42 -8.44
C ALA A 139 11.24 2.43 -7.49
N HIS A 140 12.00 1.70 -6.71
CA HIS A 140 11.43 0.77 -5.75
C HIS A 140 11.38 1.40 -4.36
N LEU A 141 10.19 1.38 -3.74
CA LEU A 141 9.93 1.97 -2.44
C LEU A 141 10.22 0.96 -1.33
N PRO A 142 10.66 1.40 -0.14
CA PRO A 142 10.81 0.52 1.02
C PRO A 142 9.47 -0.11 1.41
N LEU A 143 9.52 -1.27 2.07
CA LEU A 143 8.32 -1.92 2.59
C LEU A 143 7.82 -1.22 3.83
N ILE A 144 6.52 -1.25 4.02
CA ILE A 144 5.86 -0.93 5.29
C ILE A 144 5.71 -2.23 6.06
N LEU A 145 6.29 -2.27 7.26
CA LEU A 145 6.35 -3.43 8.13
C LEU A 145 5.43 -3.24 9.35
N ALA A 146 4.94 -4.35 9.87
CA ALA A 146 4.28 -4.41 11.17
C ALA A 146 5.32 -4.37 12.31
N PRO A 147 4.91 -4.22 13.60
CA PRO A 147 5.81 -4.16 14.74
C PRO A 147 6.74 -5.37 14.87
N ASN A 148 6.30 -6.55 14.44
CA ASN A 148 7.09 -7.78 14.39
C ASN A 148 8.05 -7.87 13.20
N LYS A 149 8.24 -6.76 12.47
CA LYS A 149 9.05 -6.65 11.24
C LYS A 149 8.57 -7.52 10.07
N GLY A 150 7.40 -8.12 10.16
CA GLY A 150 6.75 -8.80 9.03
C GLY A 150 6.13 -7.78 8.06
N LYS A 151 6.04 -8.13 6.76
CA LYS A 151 5.37 -7.28 5.77
C LYS A 151 3.93 -7.02 6.19
N LEU A 152 3.55 -5.75 6.25
CA LEU A 152 2.18 -5.33 6.53
C LEU A 152 1.26 -5.78 5.39
N SER A 153 0.18 -6.50 5.70
CA SER A 153 -0.74 -7.00 4.69
C SER A 153 -2.16 -7.19 5.24
N LYS A 154 -3.18 -6.92 4.42
CA LYS A 154 -4.60 -7.11 4.78
C LYS A 154 -4.91 -8.52 5.31
N ARG A 155 -4.29 -9.54 4.72
CA ARG A 155 -4.51 -10.96 5.09
C ARG A 155 -4.08 -11.28 6.53
N LYS A 156 -3.01 -10.64 7.04
CA LYS A 156 -2.42 -10.92 8.35
C LYS A 156 -2.87 -9.93 9.42
N HIS A 157 -3.05 -8.66 9.05
CA HIS A 157 -3.24 -7.56 9.99
C HIS A 157 -4.63 -6.91 9.85
N GLY A 158 -5.51 -7.51 9.02
CA GLY A 158 -6.91 -7.11 8.93
C GLY A 158 -7.11 -5.67 8.49
N GLU A 159 -7.99 -5.00 9.20
CA GLU A 159 -8.50 -3.67 8.82
C GLU A 159 -7.50 -2.53 8.98
N ILE A 160 -6.48 -2.67 9.83
CA ILE A 160 -5.47 -1.62 10.06
C ILE A 160 -4.73 -1.20 8.77
N VAL A 161 -4.73 -2.06 7.76
CA VAL A 161 -4.13 -1.79 6.44
C VAL A 161 -5.15 -1.18 5.47
N SER A 162 -6.40 -0.99 5.90
CA SER A 162 -7.46 -0.46 5.06
C SER A 162 -7.58 1.06 5.24
N LEU A 163 -7.57 1.79 4.12
CA LEU A 163 -7.83 3.23 4.10
C LEU A 163 -9.19 3.58 4.75
N THR A 164 -10.19 2.72 4.53
CA THR A 164 -11.54 2.92 5.10
C THR A 164 -11.54 2.90 6.62
N THR A 165 -10.68 2.11 7.25
CA THR A 165 -10.55 2.06 8.72
C THR A 165 -10.13 3.42 9.29
N TYR A 166 -9.15 4.08 8.68
CA TYR A 166 -8.73 5.41 9.11
C TYR A 166 -9.82 6.46 8.89
N ARG A 167 -10.48 6.45 7.73
CA ARG A 167 -11.62 7.31 7.46
C ARG A 167 -12.73 7.13 8.52
N ASP A 168 -13.11 5.88 8.79
CA ASP A 168 -14.20 5.55 9.70
C ASP A 168 -13.82 5.80 11.17
N ALA A 169 -12.53 5.79 11.49
CA ALA A 169 -11.98 6.25 12.76
C ALA A 169 -11.89 7.78 12.90
N GLY A 170 -12.22 8.53 11.84
CA GLY A 170 -12.28 10.00 11.87
C GLY A 170 -10.94 10.69 11.62
N PHE A 171 -10.08 10.07 10.82
CA PHE A 171 -8.87 10.75 10.33
C PHE A 171 -9.21 11.72 9.20
N LEU A 172 -8.57 12.88 9.22
CA LEU A 172 -8.58 13.83 8.11
C LEU A 172 -7.77 13.27 6.94
N PRO A 173 -8.25 13.39 5.69
CA PRO A 173 -7.52 12.93 4.50
C PRO A 173 -6.12 13.55 4.37
N GLU A 174 -5.99 14.83 4.73
CA GLU A 174 -4.74 15.60 4.70
C GLU A 174 -3.72 15.00 5.67
N ALA A 175 -4.14 14.76 6.90
CA ALA A 175 -3.31 14.17 7.95
C ALA A 175 -2.82 12.77 7.56
N PHE A 176 -3.72 11.94 7.04
CA PHE A 176 -3.38 10.58 6.64
C PHE A 176 -2.44 10.54 5.44
N ARG A 177 -2.62 11.42 4.44
CA ARG A 177 -1.67 11.56 3.31
C ARG A 177 -0.29 11.99 3.78
N ASN A 178 -0.21 12.96 4.68
CA ASN A 178 1.07 13.39 5.25
C ASN A 178 1.75 12.25 6.02
N PHE A 179 1.00 11.51 6.83
CA PHE A 179 1.53 10.34 7.53
C PHE A 179 2.09 9.30 6.57
N LEU A 180 1.34 8.96 5.51
CA LEU A 180 1.79 8.00 4.49
C LEU A 180 3.05 8.48 3.75
N ALA A 181 3.13 9.78 3.43
CA ALA A 181 4.31 10.34 2.77
C ALA A 181 5.58 10.11 3.60
N LEU A 182 5.51 10.28 4.92
CA LEU A 182 6.66 10.11 5.81
C LEU A 182 7.01 8.65 6.12
N LEU A 183 6.22 7.66 5.67
CA LEU A 183 6.53 6.23 5.85
C LEU A 183 7.62 5.71 4.91
N GLY A 184 8.48 6.53 4.40
CA GLY A 184 9.58 6.09 3.55
C GLY A 184 10.22 7.23 2.77
N TRP A 185 9.78 8.45 3.06
CA TRP A 185 10.32 9.67 2.46
C TRP A 185 10.56 10.75 3.53
N SER A 186 11.44 11.68 3.24
CA SER A 186 11.73 12.84 4.08
C SER A 186 12.09 14.04 3.20
N ALA A 187 11.62 15.21 3.59
CA ALA A 187 12.02 16.47 2.97
C ALA A 187 13.43 16.93 3.38
N GLY A 188 14.15 16.18 4.25
CA GLY A 188 15.46 16.59 4.78
C GLY A 188 15.36 17.64 5.90
N GLU A 189 14.19 17.88 6.45
CA GLU A 189 13.90 18.82 7.53
C GLU A 189 13.42 18.07 8.78
N GLU A 190 13.52 18.69 9.96
CA GLU A 190 12.96 18.11 11.19
C GLU A 190 11.42 18.24 11.27
N ARG A 191 10.83 19.07 10.42
CA ARG A 191 9.38 19.28 10.35
C ARG A 191 8.66 18.05 9.80
N GLU A 192 7.48 17.76 10.36
CA GLU A 192 6.68 16.57 10.02
C GLU A 192 5.26 16.89 9.52
N ILE A 193 4.79 18.13 9.68
CA ILE A 193 3.48 18.59 9.20
C ILE A 193 3.68 19.44 7.94
N TYR A 194 3.08 19.01 6.84
CA TYR A 194 3.19 19.64 5.52
C TYR A 194 1.82 19.80 4.90
N SER A 195 1.52 20.95 4.28
CA SER A 195 0.36 21.06 3.39
C SER A 195 0.52 20.17 2.16
N MET A 196 -0.56 19.96 1.39
CA MET A 196 -0.47 19.20 0.15
C MET A 196 0.44 19.89 -0.87
N GLU A 197 0.36 21.22 -0.94
CA GLU A 197 1.20 22.04 -1.84
C GLU A 197 2.67 21.87 -1.48
N GLU A 198 3.00 21.92 -0.18
CA GLU A 198 4.36 21.70 0.30
C GLU A 198 4.86 20.28 0.04
N LEU A 199 4.00 19.27 0.19
CA LEU A 199 4.36 17.88 -0.15
C LEU A 199 4.66 17.74 -1.64
N ILE A 200 3.85 18.36 -2.51
CA ILE A 200 4.08 18.34 -3.96
C ILE A 200 5.38 19.07 -4.33
N GLU A 201 5.64 20.22 -3.73
CA GLU A 201 6.84 21.03 -3.99
C GLU A 201 8.13 20.33 -3.53
N LYS A 202 8.08 19.68 -2.35
CA LYS A 202 9.27 19.09 -1.71
C LYS A 202 9.52 17.63 -2.13
N PHE A 203 8.52 16.93 -2.68
CA PHE A 203 8.68 15.53 -3.00
C PHE A 203 9.70 15.31 -4.10
N THR A 204 10.70 14.48 -3.81
CA THR A 204 11.67 13.98 -4.77
C THR A 204 11.90 12.49 -4.58
N LEU A 205 12.33 11.79 -5.63
CA LEU A 205 12.69 10.37 -5.53
C LEU A 205 13.95 10.17 -4.70
N GLU A 206 14.84 11.14 -4.67
CA GLU A 206 16.08 11.13 -3.87
C GLU A 206 15.81 11.21 -2.37
N GLY A 207 14.68 11.82 -1.97
CA GLY A 207 14.22 11.86 -0.58
C GLY A 207 13.65 10.54 -0.06
N ILE A 208 13.51 9.52 -0.93
CA ILE A 208 13.01 8.21 -0.54
C ILE A 208 14.11 7.41 0.19
N HIS A 209 13.80 6.91 1.36
CA HIS A 209 14.71 6.11 2.17
C HIS A 209 14.85 4.69 1.62
N ARG A 210 16.02 4.07 1.83
CA ARG A 210 16.25 2.66 1.49
C ARG A 210 15.78 1.70 2.60
N SER A 211 15.60 2.21 3.81
CA SER A 211 15.19 1.42 4.97
C SER A 211 13.66 1.30 5.05
N ASN A 212 13.19 0.12 5.44
CA ASN A 212 11.78 -0.14 5.63
C ASN A 212 11.20 0.71 6.76
N ALA A 213 9.98 1.22 6.57
CA ALA A 213 9.21 1.88 7.60
C ALA A 213 8.47 0.85 8.49
N ILE A 214 8.33 1.14 9.77
CA ILE A 214 7.54 0.31 10.69
C ILE A 214 6.33 1.14 11.13
N VAL A 215 5.13 0.58 10.97
CA VAL A 215 3.91 1.12 11.57
C VAL A 215 3.68 0.39 12.89
N ASN A 216 3.73 1.13 13.99
CA ASN A 216 3.58 0.59 15.33
C ASN A 216 2.10 0.58 15.72
N PHE A 217 1.58 -0.58 16.08
CA PHE A 217 0.23 -0.76 16.58
C PHE A 217 0.19 -1.94 17.55
N ARG A 218 -0.90 -2.01 18.36
CA ARG A 218 -1.17 -3.12 19.26
C ARG A 218 -2.54 -3.69 18.95
N GLU A 219 -2.57 -4.94 18.51
CA GLU A 219 -3.82 -5.65 18.24
C GLU A 219 -4.69 -5.72 19.50
N GLY A 220 -5.97 -5.36 19.37
CA GLY A 220 -6.93 -5.36 20.48
C GLY A 220 -6.81 -4.21 21.46
N ASP A 221 -5.89 -3.27 21.25
CA ASP A 221 -5.79 -2.05 22.05
C ASP A 221 -6.50 -0.88 21.34
N PRO A 222 -7.64 -0.39 21.84
CA PRO A 222 -8.38 0.70 21.20
C PRO A 222 -7.62 2.03 21.15
N LYS A 223 -6.61 2.22 22.01
CA LYS A 223 -5.80 3.46 22.05
C LYS A 223 -4.62 3.40 21.09
N HIS A 224 -4.05 2.23 20.89
CA HIS A 224 -2.86 2.00 20.08
C HIS A 224 -3.17 1.09 18.88
N TRP A 225 -4.39 1.21 18.32
CA TRP A 225 -4.84 0.42 17.18
C TRP A 225 -4.08 0.77 15.88
N THR A 226 -3.45 1.96 15.85
CA THR A 226 -2.55 2.40 14.78
C THR A 226 -1.31 3.09 15.38
N ASP A 227 -0.44 3.61 14.54
CA ASP A 227 0.77 4.32 14.96
C ASP A 227 0.45 5.59 15.74
N ASP A 228 1.07 5.75 16.90
CA ASP A 228 0.87 6.93 17.76
C ASP A 228 1.20 8.24 17.02
N LYS A 229 2.17 8.18 16.08
CA LYS A 229 2.52 9.31 15.21
C LYS A 229 1.36 9.68 14.28
N ALA A 230 0.64 8.69 13.74
CA ALA A 230 -0.53 8.95 12.89
C ALA A 230 -1.62 9.67 13.69
N ILE A 231 -1.89 9.21 14.93
CA ILE A 231 -2.89 9.83 15.82
C ILE A 231 -2.48 11.26 16.17
N TRP A 232 -1.22 11.46 16.58
CA TRP A 232 -0.68 12.78 16.89
C TRP A 232 -0.79 13.73 15.68
N MET A 233 -0.39 13.26 14.51
CA MET A 233 -0.44 14.06 13.28
C MET A 233 -1.87 14.48 12.95
N ASN A 234 -2.83 13.57 13.07
CA ASN A 234 -4.24 13.88 12.87
C ASN A 234 -4.75 14.95 13.86
N ALA A 235 -4.35 14.85 15.12
CA ALA A 235 -4.67 15.85 16.12
C ALA A 235 -4.08 17.23 15.80
N GLU A 236 -2.84 17.29 15.29
CA GLU A 236 -2.21 18.54 14.84
C GLU A 236 -2.98 19.18 13.67
N TYR A 237 -3.40 18.39 12.69
CA TYR A 237 -4.23 18.89 11.59
C TYR A 237 -5.59 19.41 12.08
N ILE A 238 -6.29 18.70 12.96
CA ILE A 238 -7.55 19.18 13.57
C ILE A 238 -7.33 20.50 14.30
N ARG A 239 -6.22 20.63 15.03
CA ARG A 239 -5.89 21.79 15.84
C ARG A 239 -5.52 23.01 15.02
N THR A 240 -4.80 22.83 13.92
CA THR A 240 -4.21 23.92 13.13
C THR A 240 -4.96 24.25 11.85
N MET A 241 -5.83 23.35 11.36
CA MET A 241 -6.63 23.60 10.16
C MET A 241 -7.50 24.85 10.32
N PRO A 242 -7.59 25.74 9.31
CA PRO A 242 -8.53 26.84 9.35
C PRO A 242 -9.94 26.36 9.72
N ILE A 243 -10.64 27.08 10.60
CA ILE A 243 -11.93 26.64 11.10
C ILE A 243 -12.94 26.41 9.96
N ALA A 244 -12.93 27.26 8.95
CA ALA A 244 -13.80 27.13 7.77
C ALA A 244 -13.61 25.81 7.02
N ASP A 245 -12.38 25.28 6.99
CA ASP A 245 -12.04 24.02 6.30
C ASP A 245 -12.35 22.79 7.18
N LEU A 246 -12.30 22.95 8.52
CA LEU A 246 -12.64 21.88 9.46
C LEU A 246 -14.14 21.67 9.60
N LEU A 247 -14.95 22.74 9.54
CA LEU A 247 -16.39 22.68 9.78
C LEU A 247 -17.15 21.68 8.91
N PRO A 248 -16.86 21.50 7.60
CA PRO A 248 -17.53 20.48 6.79
C PRO A 248 -17.34 19.07 7.32
N TYR A 249 -16.16 18.73 7.82
CA TYR A 249 -15.84 17.42 8.42
C TYR A 249 -16.61 17.22 9.74
N VAL A 250 -16.59 18.23 10.60
CA VAL A 250 -17.33 18.20 11.89
C VAL A 250 -18.84 18.10 11.65
N LYS A 251 -19.37 18.85 10.69
CA LYS A 251 -20.77 18.76 10.29
C LYS A 251 -21.16 17.36 9.84
N ALA A 252 -20.32 16.73 9.00
CA ALA A 252 -20.56 15.37 8.53
C ALA A 252 -20.55 14.36 9.69
N GLU A 253 -19.63 14.49 10.64
CA GLU A 253 -19.55 13.64 11.83
C GLU A 253 -20.78 13.83 12.73
N LEU A 254 -21.16 15.07 13.04
CA LEU A 254 -22.34 15.35 13.86
C LEU A 254 -23.64 14.87 13.20
N LYS A 255 -23.77 14.97 11.87
CA LYS A 255 -24.91 14.37 11.13
C LYS A 255 -24.93 12.85 11.27
N SER A 256 -23.79 12.19 11.10
CA SER A 256 -23.68 10.74 11.27
C SER A 256 -24.05 10.29 12.67
N ALA A 257 -23.68 11.08 13.68
CA ALA A 257 -24.01 10.83 15.09
C ALA A 257 -25.40 11.31 15.52
N LYS A 258 -26.18 11.89 14.61
CA LYS A 258 -27.52 12.49 14.88
C LYS A 258 -27.48 13.64 15.90
N LEU A 259 -26.40 14.39 15.92
CA LEU A 259 -26.16 15.55 16.78
C LEU A 259 -26.23 16.88 16.03
N TRP A 260 -26.33 16.85 14.70
CA TRP A 260 -26.42 18.05 13.89
C TRP A 260 -27.80 18.70 14.02
N ARG A 261 -27.84 20.01 14.22
CA ARG A 261 -29.02 20.87 14.13
C ARG A 261 -28.81 21.90 13.04
N GLU A 262 -29.84 22.26 12.29
CA GLU A 262 -29.71 23.23 11.18
C GLU A 262 -29.40 24.63 11.69
N GLU A 263 -29.81 24.98 12.93
CA GLU A 263 -29.47 26.23 13.60
C GLU A 263 -27.96 26.49 13.66
N TYR A 264 -27.13 25.43 13.69
CA TYR A 264 -25.68 25.55 13.62
C TYR A 264 -25.16 26.12 12.31
N ALA A 265 -25.92 26.05 11.25
CA ALA A 265 -25.60 26.68 9.97
C ALA A 265 -26.22 28.06 9.80
N GLU A 266 -27.16 28.44 10.68
CA GLU A 266 -27.99 29.63 10.60
C GLU A 266 -27.83 30.52 11.84
N SER A 267 -28.80 30.49 12.75
CA SER A 267 -28.88 31.40 13.91
C SER A 267 -27.83 31.17 14.99
N GLU A 268 -27.31 29.95 15.10
CA GLU A 268 -26.28 29.58 16.08
C GLU A 268 -24.88 29.40 15.46
N ARG A 269 -24.66 29.89 14.25
CA ARG A 269 -23.42 29.68 13.49
C ARG A 269 -22.18 30.18 14.24
N GLU A 270 -22.22 31.40 14.73
CA GLU A 270 -21.09 32.00 15.45
C GLU A 270 -20.76 31.22 16.73
N TRP A 271 -21.78 30.83 17.49
CA TRP A 271 -21.61 29.99 18.66
C TRP A 271 -21.00 28.63 18.31
N PHE A 272 -21.47 28.02 17.23
CA PHE A 272 -20.99 26.72 16.78
C PHE A 272 -19.52 26.79 16.36
N GLU A 273 -19.16 27.73 15.50
CA GLU A 273 -17.78 27.93 15.04
C GLU A 273 -16.83 28.17 16.22
N HIS A 274 -17.23 29.02 17.15
CA HIS A 274 -16.44 29.32 18.36
C HIS A 274 -16.32 28.10 19.29
N THR A 275 -17.37 27.34 19.47
CA THR A 275 -17.37 26.11 20.26
C THR A 275 -16.41 25.09 19.66
N ILE A 276 -16.47 24.84 18.33
CA ILE A 276 -15.55 23.94 17.64
C ILE A 276 -14.09 24.40 17.83
N ASP A 277 -13.81 25.69 17.69
CA ASP A 277 -12.46 26.23 17.82
C ASP A 277 -11.88 26.02 19.22
N ILE A 278 -12.70 26.13 20.28
CA ILE A 278 -12.26 25.90 21.66
C ILE A 278 -12.01 24.41 21.93
N ILE A 279 -12.94 23.53 21.52
CA ILE A 279 -12.88 22.12 21.92
C ILE A 279 -11.89 21.29 21.09
N ARG A 280 -11.61 21.65 19.83
CA ARG A 280 -10.73 20.91 18.92
C ARG A 280 -9.32 20.70 19.47
N ALA A 281 -8.85 21.59 20.34
CA ALA A 281 -7.52 21.48 20.94
C ALA A 281 -7.30 20.20 21.77
N ARG A 282 -8.38 19.51 22.17
CA ARG A 282 -8.36 18.30 23.00
C ARG A 282 -8.61 17.03 22.21
N PHE A 283 -8.92 17.14 20.91
CA PHE A 283 -9.40 16.03 20.10
C PHE A 283 -8.31 15.48 19.18
N PHE A 284 -8.34 14.17 18.99
CA PHE A 284 -7.38 13.44 18.17
C PHE A 284 -7.98 13.01 16.84
N THR A 285 -9.31 12.82 16.80
CA THR A 285 -10.04 12.39 15.61
C THR A 285 -11.35 13.16 15.47
N LEU A 286 -11.96 13.12 14.28
CA LEU A 286 -13.28 13.70 14.06
C LEU A 286 -14.36 13.04 14.94
N LYS A 287 -14.17 11.77 15.33
CA LYS A 287 -15.08 11.05 16.22
C LYS A 287 -15.15 11.66 17.63
N ASP A 288 -14.12 12.35 18.04
CA ASP A 288 -14.10 12.99 19.35
C ASP A 288 -15.14 14.11 19.47
N PHE A 289 -15.51 14.77 18.36
CA PHE A 289 -16.57 15.75 18.35
C PHE A 289 -17.95 15.17 18.71
N SER A 290 -18.23 13.93 18.28
CA SER A 290 -19.50 13.25 18.57
C SER A 290 -19.48 12.38 19.83
N SER A 291 -18.29 12.06 20.36
CA SER A 291 -18.10 11.26 21.58
C SER A 291 -17.75 12.15 22.78
N GLN A 292 -16.49 12.50 22.96
CA GLN A 292 -16.04 13.37 24.08
C GLN A 292 -16.70 14.76 24.04
N GLY A 293 -16.94 15.28 22.82
CA GLY A 293 -17.60 16.56 22.58
C GLY A 293 -19.13 16.52 22.67
N ARG A 294 -19.75 15.34 22.88
CA ARG A 294 -21.20 15.17 22.85
C ARG A 294 -21.97 16.15 23.73
N ALA A 295 -21.43 16.44 24.92
CA ALA A 295 -22.05 17.34 25.88
C ALA A 295 -22.20 18.79 25.39
N TYR A 296 -21.50 19.19 24.33
CA TYR A 296 -21.68 20.51 23.71
C TYR A 296 -22.84 20.56 22.70
N PHE A 297 -23.33 19.39 22.24
CA PHE A 297 -24.30 19.29 21.17
C PHE A 297 -25.60 18.58 21.56
N SER A 298 -25.66 17.99 22.77
CA SER A 298 -26.81 17.25 23.28
C SER A 298 -26.87 17.35 24.79
N GLU A 299 -28.08 17.33 25.34
CA GLU A 299 -28.32 17.16 26.78
C GLU A 299 -28.28 15.67 27.19
N ASP A 300 -28.39 14.78 26.21
CA ASP A 300 -28.32 13.31 26.39
C ASP A 300 -26.87 12.82 26.25
N TYR A 301 -26.15 12.78 27.37
CA TYR A 301 -24.78 12.25 27.46
C TYR A 301 -24.53 11.60 28.82
N ASP A 302 -23.71 10.56 28.81
CA ASP A 302 -23.29 9.88 30.03
C ASP A 302 -22.08 10.56 30.66
N PHE A 303 -22.10 10.68 31.96
CA PHE A 303 -20.93 11.09 32.71
C PHE A 303 -19.94 9.93 32.86
N ASP A 304 -18.68 10.16 32.55
CA ASP A 304 -17.61 9.20 32.85
C ASP A 304 -17.55 8.92 34.36
N PRO A 305 -17.78 7.66 34.81
CA PRO A 305 -17.77 7.31 36.22
C PRO A 305 -16.46 7.67 36.92
N ALA A 306 -15.31 7.55 36.26
CA ALA A 306 -14.01 7.92 36.81
C ALA A 306 -13.87 9.43 36.96
N ALA A 307 -14.41 10.22 36.03
CA ALA A 307 -14.45 11.66 36.12
C ALA A 307 -15.37 12.15 37.25
N ILE A 308 -16.54 11.51 37.45
CA ILE A 308 -17.43 11.78 38.58
C ILE A 308 -16.69 11.54 39.89
N GLU A 309 -16.04 10.39 40.04
CA GLU A 309 -15.32 10.05 41.27
C GLU A 309 -14.17 11.00 41.56
N LYS A 310 -13.41 11.36 40.57
CA LYS A 310 -12.24 12.24 40.68
C LYS A 310 -12.61 13.70 40.92
N ASN A 311 -13.64 14.21 40.27
CA ASN A 311 -13.89 15.63 40.18
C ASN A 311 -15.18 16.09 40.88
N LEU A 312 -16.23 15.26 40.96
CA LEU A 312 -17.51 15.64 41.56
C LEU A 312 -17.68 15.14 42.99
N LYS A 313 -17.19 13.94 43.33
CA LYS A 313 -17.30 13.44 44.73
C LYS A 313 -16.38 14.15 45.74
N LYS A 314 -15.45 14.97 45.29
CA LYS A 314 -14.53 15.74 46.15
C LYS A 314 -15.11 17.06 46.59
N PHE A 315 -16.21 17.50 46.03
CA PHE A 315 -16.89 18.74 46.39
C PHE A 315 -18.28 18.36 46.92
N PRO A 316 -18.52 18.59 48.26
CA PRO A 316 -19.82 18.36 48.88
C PRO A 316 -20.89 19.31 48.37
#